data_2ce0ca78bc07f8debec1270ebe7a1d88
#
_entry.id   2ce0ca78bc07f8debec1270ebe7a1d88
#
_cell.length_a   1.000
_cell.length_b   1.000
_cell.length_c   1.000
_cell.angle_alpha   90.00
_cell.angle_beta   90.00
_cell.angle_gamma   90.00
#
_symmetry.space_group_name_H-M   'P 1'
#
loop_
_entity.id
_entity.type
_entity.pdbx_description
1 polymer ?
#
loop_
_entity_poly.entity_id
_entity_poly.type
_entity_poly.pdbx_seq_one_letter_code
_entity_poly.pdbx_strand_id
1 'polypeptide(L)'
;MHTYNNPRRAQSGAVLYIALVILILMALLGIVALQVASLQERMSANYTATNVAFQLAEREVREMENKLKTDVLAGRTPATNLAPNDCTTPPDLTAWTQSAQYVRRLDLCFSWGALDVPADEAERTDQIYQVTAYSKDRAVLPTSESTVDTVFIP
;
A
#
# COMPACT_ATOMS: atom_id res chain seq x y z
N MET A 1 -41.21 53.91 57.01
CA MET A 1 -40.78 52.71 56.25
C MET A 1 -40.90 53.03 54.76
N HIS A 2 -39.76 53.27 54.07
CA HIS A 2 -39.76 53.51 52.64
C HIS A 2 -39.36 52.14 51.97
N THR A 3 -40.28 51.53 51.27
CA THR A 3 -40.04 50.39 50.42
C THR A 3 -39.41 50.85 49.13
N TYR A 4 -38.15 50.57 48.92
CA TYR A 4 -37.43 50.79 47.72
C TYR A 4 -37.90 49.80 46.66
N ASN A 5 -38.71 50.23 45.72
CA ASN A 5 -39.19 49.45 44.60
C ASN A 5 -38.12 49.49 43.48
N ASN A 6 -37.31 48.45 43.36
CA ASN A 6 -36.27 48.36 42.37
C ASN A 6 -36.89 47.87 41.06
N PRO A 7 -36.98 48.67 39.99
CA PRO A 7 -37.54 48.20 38.72
C PRO A 7 -36.53 47.23 38.07
N ARG A 8 -36.88 45.94 38.08
CA ARG A 8 -36.16 44.92 37.28
C ARG A 8 -36.31 45.30 35.82
N ARG A 9 -35.27 45.91 35.22
CA ARG A 9 -35.18 46.12 33.78
C ARG A 9 -35.21 44.76 33.08
N ALA A 10 -36.27 44.50 32.35
CA ALA A 10 -36.40 43.31 31.51
C ALA A 10 -35.38 43.36 30.35
N GLN A 11 -34.24 42.68 30.49
CA GLN A 11 -33.22 42.52 29.44
C GLN A 11 -33.55 41.34 28.54
N SER A 12 -34.77 41.16 28.08
CA SER A 12 -35.20 39.99 27.30
C SER A 12 -34.69 39.99 25.84
N GLY A 13 -34.33 41.14 25.24
CA GLY A 13 -33.89 41.21 23.84
C GLY A 13 -32.44 40.78 23.62
N ALA A 14 -31.51 41.06 24.53
CA ALA A 14 -30.10 40.75 24.39
C ALA A 14 -29.82 39.24 24.48
N VAL A 15 -30.56 38.52 25.33
CA VAL A 15 -30.41 37.07 25.52
C VAL A 15 -30.75 36.30 24.25
N LEU A 16 -31.82 36.70 23.55
CA LEU A 16 -32.22 36.06 22.30
C LEU A 16 -31.16 36.23 21.21
N TYR A 17 -30.57 37.43 21.11
CA TYR A 17 -29.51 37.69 20.15
C TYR A 17 -28.24 36.87 20.41
N ILE A 18 -27.81 36.78 21.67
CA ILE A 18 -26.66 35.99 22.07
C ILE A 18 -26.92 34.49 21.79
N ALA A 19 -28.11 33.99 22.13
CA ALA A 19 -28.50 32.61 21.86
C ALA A 19 -28.47 32.31 20.34
N LEU A 20 -28.93 33.21 19.50
CA LEU A 20 -28.91 33.03 18.05
C LEU A 20 -27.48 33.01 17.51
N VAL A 21 -26.58 33.85 17.98
CA VAL A 21 -25.17 33.87 17.57
C VAL A 21 -24.49 32.57 17.98
N ILE A 22 -24.69 32.09 19.20
CA ILE A 22 -24.12 30.83 19.66
C ILE A 22 -24.64 29.67 18.81
N LEU A 23 -25.93 29.65 18.49
CA LEU A 23 -26.52 28.59 17.67
C LEU A 23 -25.92 28.56 16.26
N ILE A 24 -25.70 29.71 15.62
CA ILE A 24 -25.03 29.81 14.32
C ILE A 24 -23.59 29.29 14.42
N LEU A 25 -22.84 29.68 15.45
CA LEU A 25 -21.46 29.22 15.64
C LEU A 25 -21.41 27.71 15.81
N MET A 26 -22.31 27.11 16.62
CA MET A 26 -22.39 25.67 16.79
C MET A 26 -22.80 24.97 15.50
N ALA A 27 -23.68 25.54 14.69
CA ALA A 27 -24.05 24.99 13.39
C ALA A 27 -22.83 24.94 12.43
N LEU A 28 -22.07 26.05 12.37
CA LEU A 28 -20.85 26.10 11.55
C LEU A 28 -19.79 25.08 11.99
N LEU A 29 -19.55 24.95 13.29
CA LEU A 29 -18.65 23.93 13.84
C LEU A 29 -19.12 22.51 13.50
N GLY A 30 -20.42 22.25 13.57
CA GLY A 30 -21.01 20.97 13.18
C GLY A 30 -20.74 20.61 11.72
N ILE A 31 -20.90 21.55 10.80
CA ILE A 31 -20.65 21.35 9.37
C ILE A 31 -19.17 21.01 9.13
N VAL A 32 -18.24 21.76 9.74
CA VAL A 32 -16.80 21.51 9.62
C VAL A 32 -16.43 20.12 10.17
N ALA A 33 -16.99 19.74 11.32
CA ALA A 33 -16.76 18.42 11.90
C ALA A 33 -17.20 17.28 10.97
N LEU A 34 -18.36 17.43 10.30
CA LEU A 34 -18.83 16.44 9.31
C LEU A 34 -17.92 16.34 8.09
N GLN A 35 -17.38 17.47 7.61
CA GLN A 35 -16.43 17.46 6.49
C GLN A 35 -15.13 16.73 6.86
N VAL A 36 -14.58 16.97 8.04
CA VAL A 36 -13.38 16.29 8.52
C VAL A 36 -13.64 14.79 8.69
N ALA A 37 -14.77 14.39 9.25
CA ALA A 37 -15.15 12.99 9.39
C ALA A 37 -15.23 12.27 8.03
N SER A 38 -15.84 12.90 7.02
CA SER A 38 -15.91 12.34 5.66
C SER A 38 -14.53 12.17 5.00
N LEU A 39 -13.61 13.11 5.21
CA LEU A 39 -12.23 12.98 4.72
C LEU A 39 -11.49 11.84 5.40
N GLN A 40 -11.63 11.70 6.71
CA GLN A 40 -11.01 10.61 7.48
C GLN A 40 -11.53 9.24 7.03
N GLU A 41 -12.83 9.12 6.76
CA GLU A 41 -13.41 7.88 6.24
C GLU A 41 -12.81 7.50 4.88
N ARG A 42 -12.69 8.45 3.96
CA ARG A 42 -12.06 8.22 2.64
C ARG A 42 -10.59 7.84 2.76
N MET A 43 -9.83 8.51 3.62
CA MET A 43 -8.43 8.16 3.88
C MET A 43 -8.29 6.75 4.44
N SER A 44 -9.13 6.38 5.40
CA SER A 44 -9.13 5.04 5.99
C SER A 44 -9.48 3.96 4.97
N ALA A 45 -10.49 4.21 4.11
CA ALA A 45 -10.86 3.30 3.04
C ALA A 45 -9.73 3.09 2.03
N ASN A 46 -9.08 4.18 1.59
CA ASN A 46 -7.96 4.10 0.66
C ASN A 46 -6.75 3.38 1.29
N TYR A 47 -6.44 3.68 2.55
CA TYR A 47 -5.37 2.98 3.26
C TYR A 47 -5.63 1.48 3.36
N THR A 48 -6.85 1.10 3.70
CA THR A 48 -7.23 -0.31 3.77
C THR A 48 -7.11 -1.00 2.42
N ALA A 49 -7.59 -0.37 1.34
CA ALA A 49 -7.50 -0.91 -0.02
C ALA A 49 -6.03 -1.10 -0.46
N THR A 50 -5.18 -0.10 -0.22
CA THR A 50 -3.74 -0.20 -0.53
C THR A 50 -3.06 -1.30 0.27
N ASN A 51 -3.37 -1.43 1.56
CA ASN A 51 -2.79 -2.46 2.41
C ASN A 51 -3.23 -3.87 1.97
N VAL A 52 -4.49 -4.04 1.58
CA VAL A 52 -4.98 -5.33 1.05
C VAL A 52 -4.26 -5.68 -0.25
N ALA A 53 -4.13 -4.74 -1.20
CA ALA A 53 -3.40 -4.98 -2.44
C ALA A 53 -1.94 -5.37 -2.18
N PHE A 54 -1.28 -4.68 -1.25
CA PHE A 54 0.10 -4.99 -0.84
C PHE A 54 0.25 -6.38 -0.23
N GLN A 55 -0.62 -6.74 0.73
CA GLN A 55 -0.58 -8.07 1.37
C GLN A 55 -0.85 -9.20 0.37
N LEU A 56 -1.72 -8.98 -0.60
CA LEU A 56 -1.96 -9.94 -1.66
C LEU A 56 -0.72 -10.10 -2.55
N ALA A 57 -0.08 -9.01 -2.96
CA ALA A 57 1.16 -9.06 -3.74
C ALA A 57 2.29 -9.75 -2.96
N GLU A 58 2.45 -9.45 -1.67
CA GLU A 58 3.44 -10.10 -0.81
C GLU A 58 3.18 -11.61 -0.68
N ARG A 59 1.92 -12.02 -0.56
CA ARG A 59 1.56 -13.45 -0.55
C ARG A 59 1.97 -14.14 -1.85
N GLU A 60 1.69 -13.53 -3.00
CA GLU A 60 2.08 -14.07 -4.31
C GLU A 60 3.60 -14.22 -4.46
N VAL A 61 4.37 -13.24 -3.97
CA VAL A 61 5.84 -13.33 -3.93
C VAL A 61 6.27 -14.54 -3.09
N ARG A 62 5.77 -14.69 -1.87
CA ARG A 62 6.14 -15.78 -0.97
C ARG A 62 5.76 -17.16 -1.52
N GLU A 63 4.62 -17.27 -2.17
CA GLU A 63 4.23 -18.52 -2.85
C GLU A 63 5.21 -18.87 -3.97
N MET A 64 5.64 -17.87 -4.74
CA MET A 64 6.63 -18.09 -5.81
C MET A 64 8.02 -18.42 -5.26
N GLU A 65 8.49 -17.73 -4.22
CA GLU A 65 9.75 -18.03 -3.55
C GLU A 65 9.78 -19.48 -3.02
N ASN A 66 8.70 -19.92 -2.38
CA ASN A 66 8.57 -21.30 -1.91
C ASN A 66 8.59 -22.31 -3.06
N LYS A 67 7.96 -22.01 -4.18
CA LYS A 67 7.99 -22.84 -5.38
C LYS A 67 9.40 -22.92 -5.97
N LEU A 68 10.08 -21.78 -6.13
CA LEU A 68 11.46 -21.70 -6.59
C LEU A 68 12.39 -22.55 -5.71
N LYS A 69 12.28 -22.38 -4.40
CA LYS A 69 13.05 -23.19 -3.44
C LYS A 69 12.80 -24.69 -3.60
N THR A 70 11.55 -25.09 -3.73
CA THR A 70 11.17 -26.48 -3.90
C THR A 70 11.71 -27.05 -5.20
N ASP A 71 11.65 -26.29 -6.30
CA ASP A 71 12.14 -26.72 -7.61
C ASP A 71 13.66 -26.87 -7.61
N VAL A 72 14.40 -25.90 -7.06
CA VAL A 72 15.86 -25.95 -6.97
C VAL A 72 16.31 -27.11 -6.10
N LEU A 73 15.71 -27.30 -4.91
CA LEU A 73 16.04 -28.43 -4.03
C LEU A 73 15.73 -29.79 -4.66
N ALA A 74 14.76 -29.86 -5.56
CA ALA A 74 14.44 -31.07 -6.32
C ALA A 74 15.30 -31.27 -7.59
N GLY A 75 16.29 -30.39 -7.80
CA GLY A 75 17.14 -30.42 -9.00
C GLY A 75 16.42 -30.06 -10.30
N ARG A 76 15.26 -29.42 -10.20
CA ARG A 76 14.49 -28.92 -11.35
C ARG A 76 14.92 -27.49 -11.70
N THR A 77 14.94 -27.18 -12.98
CA THR A 77 15.14 -25.80 -13.42
C THR A 77 13.81 -25.04 -13.30
N PRO A 78 13.72 -24.02 -12.43
CA PRO A 78 12.50 -23.24 -12.31
C PRO A 78 12.15 -22.52 -13.62
N ALA A 79 10.84 -22.39 -13.88
CA ALA A 79 10.35 -21.63 -15.02
C ALA A 79 10.55 -20.12 -14.76
N THR A 80 11.08 -19.43 -15.77
CA THR A 80 11.25 -17.96 -15.78
C THR A 80 10.39 -17.35 -16.87
N ASN A 81 9.95 -16.12 -16.67
CA ASN A 81 9.12 -15.40 -17.65
C ASN A 81 9.96 -14.76 -18.78
N LEU A 82 11.25 -14.58 -18.57
CA LEU A 82 12.18 -14.05 -19.55
C LEU A 82 13.24 -15.07 -19.95
N ALA A 83 13.83 -14.85 -21.13
CA ALA A 83 15.01 -15.59 -21.54
C ALA A 83 16.13 -15.41 -20.47
N PRO A 84 16.91 -16.44 -20.20
CA PRO A 84 17.92 -16.42 -19.13
C PRO A 84 18.93 -15.25 -19.23
N ASN A 85 19.15 -14.72 -20.42
CA ASN A 85 20.14 -13.64 -20.67
C ASN A 85 19.51 -12.26 -20.83
N ASP A 86 18.20 -12.13 -20.65
CA ASP A 86 17.55 -10.81 -20.74
C ASP A 86 17.56 -10.11 -19.37
N CYS A 87 18.54 -9.25 -19.22
CA CYS A 87 18.82 -8.54 -17.97
C CYS A 87 18.28 -7.08 -17.99
N THR A 88 17.85 -6.61 -19.12
CA THR A 88 17.53 -5.19 -19.33
C THR A 88 16.04 -4.92 -19.52
N THR A 89 15.28 -5.91 -19.95
CA THR A 89 13.85 -5.75 -20.17
C THR A 89 13.10 -5.74 -18.83
N PRO A 90 12.49 -4.63 -18.42
CA PRO A 90 11.64 -4.60 -17.24
C PRO A 90 10.36 -5.41 -17.51
N PRO A 91 9.71 -5.95 -16.48
CA PRO A 91 8.40 -6.55 -16.62
C PRO A 91 7.40 -5.50 -17.11
N ASP A 92 6.60 -5.85 -18.12
CA ASP A 92 5.54 -4.97 -18.61
C ASP A 92 4.34 -5.01 -17.66
N LEU A 93 4.33 -4.11 -16.69
CA LEU A 93 3.27 -4.00 -15.70
C LEU A 93 1.94 -3.54 -16.32
N THR A 94 1.98 -2.89 -17.49
CA THR A 94 0.76 -2.41 -18.16
C THR A 94 -0.05 -3.56 -18.76
N ALA A 95 0.60 -4.68 -19.08
CA ALA A 95 -0.06 -5.89 -19.55
C ALA A 95 -0.73 -6.69 -18.42
N TRP A 96 -0.47 -6.36 -17.16
CA TRP A 96 -1.00 -7.09 -16.02
C TRP A 96 -2.39 -6.59 -15.65
N THR A 97 -3.40 -7.25 -16.17
CA THR A 97 -4.80 -6.95 -15.85
C THR A 97 -5.32 -7.71 -14.63
N GLN A 98 -4.64 -8.77 -14.23
CA GLN A 98 -4.95 -9.63 -13.10
C GLN A 98 -3.70 -9.83 -12.24
N SER A 99 -3.86 -10.42 -11.05
CA SER A 99 -2.72 -10.82 -10.23
C SER A 99 -1.78 -11.69 -11.05
N ALA A 100 -0.51 -11.30 -11.11
CA ALA A 100 0.49 -11.95 -11.92
C ALA A 100 1.82 -11.97 -11.18
N GLN A 101 2.60 -13.02 -11.43
CA GLN A 101 3.94 -13.19 -10.90
C GLN A 101 4.92 -13.20 -12.08
N TYR A 102 6.02 -12.53 -11.89
CA TYR A 102 7.09 -12.43 -12.86
C TYR A 102 8.38 -12.92 -12.21
N VAL A 103 9.06 -13.85 -12.86
CA VAL A 103 10.29 -14.43 -12.35
C VAL A 103 11.38 -14.25 -13.38
N ARG A 104 12.50 -13.70 -12.97
CA ARG A 104 13.70 -13.53 -13.76
C ARG A 104 14.90 -14.08 -13.00
N ARG A 105 15.83 -14.70 -13.71
CA ARG A 105 17.09 -15.15 -13.16
C ARG A 105 18.13 -14.05 -13.26
N LEU A 106 18.68 -13.60 -12.13
CA LEU A 106 19.63 -12.47 -12.07
C LEU A 106 21.09 -12.91 -12.16
N ASP A 107 21.43 -14.07 -11.65
CA ASP A 107 22.82 -14.57 -11.65
C ASP A 107 23.44 -14.67 -13.06
N LEU A 108 22.60 -14.85 -14.08
CA LEU A 108 23.03 -14.87 -15.47
C LEU A 108 23.27 -13.47 -16.06
N CYS A 109 22.86 -12.42 -15.34
CA CYS A 109 22.98 -11.04 -15.73
C CYS A 109 24.29 -10.36 -15.29
N PHE A 110 24.99 -10.96 -14.36
CA PHE A 110 26.23 -10.42 -13.81
C PHE A 110 27.41 -11.30 -14.27
N SER A 111 28.45 -10.67 -14.83
CA SER A 111 29.72 -11.35 -14.94
C SER A 111 30.34 -11.44 -13.54
N TRP A 112 30.58 -12.64 -13.06
CA TRP A 112 31.10 -12.91 -11.72
C TRP A 112 32.42 -12.19 -11.38
N GLY A 113 33.11 -11.62 -12.35
CA GLY A 113 34.29 -10.78 -12.14
C GLY A 113 34.01 -9.33 -11.72
N ALA A 114 32.75 -8.90 -11.67
CA ALA A 114 32.38 -7.54 -11.28
C ALA A 114 32.05 -7.41 -9.77
N LEU A 115 31.81 -8.52 -9.10
CA LEU A 115 31.69 -8.62 -7.65
C LEU A 115 33.05 -9.07 -7.13
N ASP A 116 33.64 -8.34 -6.19
CA ASP A 116 34.89 -8.67 -5.51
C ASP A 116 34.62 -9.82 -4.51
N VAL A 117 34.24 -10.98 -5.06
CA VAL A 117 33.90 -12.19 -4.30
C VAL A 117 35.14 -13.08 -4.28
N PRO A 118 35.57 -13.59 -3.11
CA PRO A 118 36.69 -14.53 -3.01
C PRO A 118 36.51 -15.72 -3.96
N ALA A 119 37.61 -16.18 -4.56
CA ALA A 119 37.58 -17.22 -5.60
C ALA A 119 36.98 -18.53 -5.12
N ASP A 120 37.03 -18.84 -3.84
CA ASP A 120 36.40 -19.99 -3.17
C ASP A 120 34.89 -19.86 -3.02
N GLU A 121 34.34 -18.65 -3.08
CA GLU A 121 32.89 -18.42 -3.13
C GLU A 121 32.36 -18.29 -4.57
N ALA A 122 33.22 -18.10 -5.56
CA ALA A 122 32.83 -18.02 -6.98
C ALA A 122 32.33 -19.36 -7.54
N GLU A 123 32.57 -20.48 -6.87
CA GLU A 123 32.04 -21.80 -7.21
C GLU A 123 30.62 -22.04 -6.66
N ARG A 124 30.06 -21.09 -5.89
CA ARG A 124 28.67 -21.18 -5.45
C ARG A 124 27.76 -21.00 -6.66
N THR A 125 27.10 -22.10 -7.01
CA THR A 125 26.05 -22.14 -8.04
C THR A 125 24.72 -21.62 -7.51
N ASP A 126 24.75 -20.68 -6.56
CA ASP A 126 23.55 -20.12 -5.97
C ASP A 126 22.80 -19.33 -7.04
N GLN A 127 21.64 -19.83 -7.39
CA GLN A 127 20.77 -19.20 -8.35
C GLN A 127 20.10 -18.00 -7.68
N ILE A 128 20.19 -16.82 -8.32
CA ILE A 128 19.57 -15.59 -7.81
C ILE A 128 18.39 -15.27 -8.69
N TYR A 129 17.23 -15.14 -8.07
CA TYR A 129 15.97 -14.82 -8.74
C TYR A 129 15.46 -13.46 -8.33
N GLN A 130 14.97 -12.71 -9.29
CA GLN A 130 14.07 -11.58 -9.04
C GLN A 130 12.64 -12.09 -9.19
N VAL A 131 11.84 -11.84 -8.18
CA VAL A 131 10.42 -12.18 -8.16
C VAL A 131 9.63 -10.90 -8.02
N THR A 132 8.83 -10.57 -9.01
CA THR A 132 7.94 -9.41 -9.00
C THR A 132 6.51 -9.91 -9.02
N ALA A 133 5.69 -9.51 -8.06
CA ALA A 133 4.28 -9.82 -8.03
C ALA A 133 3.44 -8.55 -8.05
N TYR A 134 2.36 -8.61 -8.79
CA TYR A 134 1.37 -7.55 -8.91
C TYR A 134 0.02 -8.05 -8.43
N SER A 135 -0.66 -7.26 -7.61
CA SER A 135 -1.99 -7.60 -7.12
C SER A 135 -2.88 -6.37 -6.94
N LYS A 136 -4.18 -6.62 -6.98
CA LYS A 136 -5.23 -5.62 -6.79
C LYS A 136 -5.99 -5.91 -5.50
N ASP A 137 -6.58 -4.87 -4.89
CA ASP A 137 -7.39 -5.00 -3.68
C ASP A 137 -8.64 -5.87 -3.90
N ARG A 138 -9.17 -5.89 -5.13
CA ARG A 138 -10.33 -6.70 -5.52
C ARG A 138 -10.32 -7.00 -7.02
N ALA A 139 -10.98 -8.10 -7.40
CA ALA A 139 -11.02 -8.55 -8.79
C ALA A 139 -11.91 -7.66 -9.68
N VAL A 140 -13.00 -7.10 -9.11
CA VAL A 140 -13.96 -6.27 -9.86
C VAL A 140 -13.89 -4.85 -9.32
N LEU A 141 -13.74 -3.87 -10.22
CA LEU A 141 -13.60 -2.44 -9.90
C LEU A 141 -12.53 -2.19 -8.82
N PRO A 142 -11.27 -2.53 -9.07
CA PRO A 142 -10.20 -2.31 -8.12
C PRO A 142 -10.05 -0.80 -7.84
N THR A 143 -9.78 -0.47 -6.60
CA THR A 143 -9.53 0.92 -6.16
C THR A 143 -8.06 1.15 -5.82
N SER A 144 -7.32 0.06 -5.63
CA SER A 144 -5.89 0.11 -5.34
C SER A 144 -5.19 -1.10 -5.94
N GLU A 145 -3.93 -0.89 -6.28
CA GLU A 145 -3.04 -1.92 -6.81
C GLU A 145 -1.66 -1.77 -6.19
N SER A 146 -0.92 -2.87 -6.10
CA SER A 146 0.42 -2.89 -5.53
C SER A 146 1.31 -3.86 -6.28
N THR A 147 2.58 -3.49 -6.39
CA THR A 147 3.64 -4.33 -6.93
C THR A 147 4.70 -4.51 -5.85
N VAL A 148 5.11 -5.75 -5.63
CA VAL A 148 6.20 -6.11 -4.72
C VAL A 148 7.29 -6.78 -5.54
N ASP A 149 8.52 -6.32 -5.38
CA ASP A 149 9.71 -6.85 -6.05
C ASP A 149 10.70 -7.32 -5.00
N THR A 150 11.18 -8.55 -5.14
CA THR A 150 12.15 -9.16 -4.22
C THR A 150 13.27 -9.83 -4.97
N VAL A 151 14.43 -9.94 -4.30
CA VAL A 151 15.55 -10.77 -4.74
C VAL A 151 15.64 -11.98 -3.82
N PHE A 152 15.57 -13.18 -4.39
CA PHE A 152 15.50 -14.42 -3.68
C PHE A 152 16.64 -15.36 -4.07
N ILE A 153 17.28 -15.97 -3.07
CA ILE A 153 18.29 -17.00 -3.20
C ILE A 153 17.73 -18.25 -2.53
N PRO A 154 17.45 -19.33 -3.27
CA PRO A 154 16.85 -20.56 -2.75
C PRO A 154 17.71 -21.31 -1.73
#